data_14bd5268e6b44e46f5c12805858af7bf
#
_entry.id   14bd5268e6b44e46f5c12805858af7bf
#
_cell.length_a   1.000
_cell.length_b   1.000
_cell.length_c   1.000
_cell.angle_alpha   90.00
_cell.angle_beta   90.00
_cell.angle_gamma   90.00
#
_symmetry.space_group_name_H-M   'P 1'
#
loop_
_entity.id
_entity.type
_entity.pdbx_description
1 polymer ?
#
loop_
_entity_poly.entity_id
_entity_poly.type
_entity_poly.pdbx_seq_one_letter_code
_entity_poly.pdbx_strand_id
1 'polypeptide(L)'
;MKRREFITSSVAGTVGAGLAGGATPAGAGEAGEAVQAATTRKILIAGGGFNTPFIRYMAQLTGKARPKLLFLPTASADSPQGIIAWYRNCAPLNVEASHQISFIASTQQAKGWDEVLLSVDGIVCSGGNTLNQQVIWKAHGIDAILRQAWDRGIVLGGASAGSLCWFEEGTTDSRPKELSTVQCLGFLKGSHCPHYDAEAGRRPLYHKLVGSGQMKPGYACDNDAGIYFEDNTVKRVVATRADADVFHVSLVDGKVVEKKLPAERID
;
A
#
# COMPACT_ATOMS: atom_id res chain seq x y z
N MET A 1 35.14 27.96 7.27
CA MET A 1 35.67 26.60 7.45
C MET A 1 36.15 26.41 8.88
N LYS A 2 35.41 25.70 9.73
CA LYS A 2 35.87 25.20 11.02
C LYS A 2 35.33 23.79 11.20
N ARG A 3 36.24 22.81 11.21
CA ARG A 3 35.98 21.40 11.56
C ARG A 3 35.60 21.31 13.02
N ARG A 4 34.55 20.59 13.37
CA ARG A 4 34.24 20.16 14.75
C ARG A 4 34.73 18.73 14.93
N GLU A 5 35.62 18.57 15.91
CA GLU A 5 36.18 17.29 16.33
C GLU A 5 35.18 16.54 17.23
N PHE A 6 35.10 15.22 17.01
CA PHE A 6 34.35 14.32 17.89
C PHE A 6 35.24 13.90 19.06
N ILE A 7 34.76 14.14 20.28
CA ILE A 7 35.39 13.68 21.51
C ILE A 7 34.78 12.33 21.90
N THR A 8 35.61 11.27 21.88
CA THR A 8 35.32 9.96 22.46
C THR A 8 35.74 9.93 23.89
N SER A 9 34.82 9.75 24.85
CA SER A 9 35.12 9.51 26.27
C SER A 9 34.99 8.03 26.60
N SER A 10 36.11 7.40 26.87
CA SER A 10 36.20 6.07 27.47
C SER A 10 36.15 6.19 28.99
N VAL A 11 35.29 5.45 29.68
CA VAL A 11 35.34 5.28 31.14
C VAL A 11 35.60 3.82 31.43
N ALA A 12 36.74 3.55 32.00
CA ALA A 12 37.11 2.29 32.65
C ALA A 12 36.64 2.31 34.11
N GLY A 13 35.98 1.26 34.53
CA GLY A 13 35.52 1.05 35.90
C GLY A 13 35.87 -0.32 36.42
N THR A 14 36.54 -0.33 37.50
CA THR A 14 37.25 -1.36 38.26
C THR A 14 36.37 -2.49 38.81
N VAL A 15 37.01 -3.67 38.88
CA VAL A 15 36.56 -4.91 39.51
C VAL A 15 36.55 -4.78 41.05
N GLY A 16 35.47 -5.23 41.69
CA GLY A 16 35.39 -5.47 43.13
C GLY A 16 34.74 -6.85 43.39
N ALA A 17 35.52 -7.77 43.90
CA ALA A 17 35.07 -9.09 44.34
C ALA A 17 34.51 -9.01 45.78
N GLY A 18 33.37 -9.63 46.02
CA GLY A 18 32.76 -9.82 47.31
C GLY A 18 31.97 -11.13 47.34
N LEU A 19 32.50 -12.10 48.13
CA LEU A 19 31.85 -13.37 48.47
C LEU A 19 30.84 -13.18 49.61
N ALA A 20 29.66 -13.77 49.54
CA ALA A 20 29.10 -14.69 50.55
C ALA A 20 27.56 -14.78 50.51
N GLY A 21 27.02 -15.95 50.69
CA GLY A 21 25.77 -16.20 51.39
C GLY A 21 24.57 -16.63 50.54
N GLY A 22 24.30 -17.92 50.54
CA GLY A 22 23.15 -18.52 49.87
C GLY A 22 21.80 -18.20 50.53
N ALA A 23 20.81 -18.14 49.70
CA ALA A 23 19.41 -18.49 49.98
C ALA A 23 18.71 -18.72 48.61
N THR A 24 18.25 -19.91 48.40
CA THR A 24 17.32 -20.26 47.29
C THR A 24 15.95 -19.70 47.61
N PRO A 25 15.32 -18.94 46.72
CA PRO A 25 13.85 -18.89 46.68
C PRO A 25 13.35 -19.75 45.55
N ALA A 26 12.31 -20.50 45.92
CA ALA A 26 11.52 -21.34 45.05
C ALA A 26 10.79 -20.53 43.94
N GLY A 27 10.68 -21.17 42.77
CA GLY A 27 9.54 -21.03 41.86
C GLY A 27 9.26 -19.63 41.32
N ALA A 28 10.06 -19.15 40.36
CA ALA A 28 9.54 -18.18 39.38
C ALA A 28 8.86 -18.99 38.28
N GLY A 29 7.53 -18.95 38.27
CA GLY A 29 6.74 -19.44 37.16
C GLY A 29 7.18 -18.73 35.89
N GLU A 30 7.47 -19.51 34.85
CA GLU A 30 7.65 -19.00 33.50
C GLU A 30 6.39 -18.25 33.11
N ALA A 31 6.46 -16.94 33.11
CA ALA A 31 5.47 -16.12 32.42
C ALA A 31 5.63 -16.44 30.94
N GLY A 32 4.73 -17.33 30.43
CA GLY A 32 4.66 -17.62 29.02
C GLY A 32 4.56 -16.29 28.28
N GLU A 33 5.54 -15.98 27.43
CA GLU A 33 5.42 -14.92 26.46
C GLU A 33 4.18 -15.19 25.63
N ALA A 34 3.15 -14.38 25.81
CA ALA A 34 1.97 -14.40 24.95
C ALA A 34 2.49 -14.11 23.53
N VAL A 35 2.49 -15.12 22.70
CA VAL A 35 2.78 -14.98 21.26
C VAL A 35 1.75 -13.98 20.73
N GLN A 36 2.19 -12.74 20.54
CA GLN A 36 1.34 -11.69 19.98
C GLN A 36 0.95 -12.16 18.58
N ALA A 37 -0.35 -12.43 18.37
CA ALA A 37 -0.86 -12.87 17.09
C ALA A 37 -0.38 -11.91 16.01
N ALA A 38 0.26 -12.43 14.97
CA ALA A 38 0.80 -11.61 13.88
C ALA A 38 -0.31 -10.75 13.28
N THR A 39 -0.09 -9.45 13.23
CA THR A 39 -1.07 -8.50 12.67
C THR A 39 -1.28 -8.79 11.19
N THR A 40 -2.52 -9.07 10.78
CA THR A 40 -2.86 -9.28 9.37
C THR A 40 -2.68 -7.99 8.58
N ARG A 41 -1.86 -8.04 7.55
CA ARG A 41 -1.58 -6.91 6.65
C ARG A 41 -2.61 -6.88 5.53
N LYS A 42 -3.24 -5.74 5.29
CA LYS A 42 -4.41 -5.60 4.41
C LYS A 42 -4.17 -4.60 3.31
N ILE A 43 -4.45 -4.98 2.05
CA ILE A 43 -4.42 -4.08 0.90
C ILE A 43 -5.70 -4.29 0.07
N LEU A 44 -6.39 -3.19 -0.28
CA LEU A 44 -7.53 -3.17 -1.19
C LEU A 44 -7.17 -2.37 -2.44
N ILE A 45 -7.09 -3.03 -3.58
CA ILE A 45 -6.81 -2.39 -4.87
C ILE A 45 -8.05 -2.31 -5.75
N ALA A 46 -8.05 -1.35 -6.70
CA ALA A 46 -9.01 -1.32 -7.83
C ALA A 46 -8.28 -0.96 -9.13
N GLY A 47 -8.76 -1.47 -10.26
CA GLY A 47 -8.19 -1.17 -11.57
C GLY A 47 -8.36 0.30 -11.94
N GLY A 48 -9.53 0.86 -11.68
CA GLY A 48 -9.87 2.27 -11.81
C GLY A 48 -11.11 2.58 -10.98
N GLY A 49 -11.21 3.81 -10.47
CA GLY A 49 -12.35 4.21 -9.65
C GLY A 49 -12.28 3.68 -8.22
N PHE A 50 -11.82 4.54 -7.27
CA PHE A 50 -11.89 4.22 -5.83
C PHE A 50 -12.95 5.12 -5.18
N ASN A 51 -14.20 4.80 -5.51
CA ASN A 51 -15.40 5.57 -5.18
C ASN A 51 -16.01 5.16 -3.83
N THR A 52 -17.17 5.71 -3.48
CA THR A 52 -17.85 5.49 -2.19
C THR A 52 -17.98 4.01 -1.79
N PRO A 53 -18.39 3.07 -2.67
CA PRO A 53 -18.42 1.64 -2.33
C PRO A 53 -17.06 1.05 -1.94
N PHE A 54 -16.00 1.35 -2.67
CA PHE A 54 -14.65 0.90 -2.31
C PHE A 54 -14.17 1.49 -0.99
N ILE A 55 -14.45 2.79 -0.74
CA ILE A 55 -14.09 3.45 0.53
C ILE A 55 -14.89 2.85 1.69
N ARG A 56 -16.18 2.56 1.49
CA ARG A 56 -17.03 1.85 2.49
C ARG A 56 -16.44 0.48 2.81
N TYR A 57 -16.10 -0.29 1.80
CA TYR A 57 -15.51 -1.61 2.00
C TYR A 57 -14.16 -1.53 2.72
N MET A 58 -13.31 -0.57 2.36
CA MET A 58 -12.05 -0.31 3.05
C MET A 58 -12.27 0.07 4.53
N ALA A 59 -13.26 0.90 4.82
CA ALA A 59 -13.63 1.26 6.19
C ALA A 59 -14.02 0.02 7.02
N GLN A 60 -14.81 -0.90 6.44
CA GLN A 60 -15.16 -2.17 7.08
C GLN A 60 -13.91 -3.03 7.37
N LEU A 61 -12.93 -3.07 6.47
CA LEU A 61 -11.69 -3.83 6.65
C LEU A 61 -10.84 -3.34 7.82
N THR A 62 -11.02 -2.10 8.29
CA THR A 62 -10.34 -1.58 9.48
C THR A 62 -10.86 -2.19 10.77
N GLY A 63 -12.08 -2.71 10.77
CA GLY A 63 -12.77 -3.23 11.97
C GLY A 63 -13.24 -2.15 12.95
N LYS A 64 -13.16 -0.86 12.60
CA LYS A 64 -13.56 0.26 13.45
C LYS A 64 -14.91 0.82 13.05
N ALA A 65 -15.69 1.28 14.02
CA ALA A 65 -17.01 1.87 13.78
C ALA A 65 -16.92 3.22 13.03
N ARG A 66 -15.88 4.01 13.29
CA ARG A 66 -15.59 5.29 12.63
C ARG A 66 -14.10 5.42 12.36
N PRO A 67 -13.58 4.76 11.30
CA PRO A 67 -12.16 4.77 11.02
C PRO A 67 -11.67 6.13 10.51
N LYS A 68 -10.41 6.42 10.82
CA LYS A 68 -9.66 7.53 10.26
C LYS A 68 -9.07 7.10 8.93
N LEU A 69 -9.53 7.69 7.83
CA LEU A 69 -9.05 7.41 6.49
C LEU A 69 -8.29 8.60 5.92
N LEU A 70 -7.07 8.37 5.49
CA LEU A 70 -6.19 9.37 4.90
C LEU A 70 -6.08 9.16 3.38
N PHE A 71 -6.18 10.25 2.63
CA PHE A 71 -5.92 10.28 1.20
C PHE A 71 -4.53 10.85 0.91
N LEU A 72 -3.72 10.11 0.12
CA LEU A 72 -2.44 10.56 -0.40
C LEU A 72 -2.56 10.88 -1.89
N PRO A 73 -2.74 12.15 -2.27
CA PRO A 73 -2.94 12.55 -3.66
C PRO A 73 -1.64 12.66 -4.49
N THR A 74 -0.54 12.02 -4.07
CA THR A 74 0.80 12.18 -4.66
C THR A 74 0.81 11.88 -6.16
N ALA A 75 0.21 10.77 -6.61
CA ALA A 75 0.22 10.38 -8.02
C ALA A 75 -0.52 11.39 -8.91
N SER A 76 -1.49 12.12 -8.36
CA SER A 76 -2.25 13.18 -9.06
C SER A 76 -1.66 14.59 -8.87
N ALA A 77 -0.40 14.69 -8.40
CA ALA A 77 0.27 15.95 -8.11
C ALA A 77 -0.53 16.85 -7.15
N ASP A 78 -1.07 16.23 -6.08
CA ASP A 78 -1.89 16.90 -5.06
C ASP A 78 -3.12 17.65 -5.64
N SER A 79 -3.72 17.09 -6.71
CA SER A 79 -4.85 17.69 -7.43
C SER A 79 -5.99 18.11 -6.49
N PRO A 80 -6.37 19.39 -6.45
CA PRO A 80 -7.51 19.86 -5.66
C PRO A 80 -8.82 19.16 -6.04
N GLN A 81 -9.02 18.83 -7.32
CA GLN A 81 -10.20 18.12 -7.80
C GLN A 81 -10.27 16.70 -7.22
N GLY A 82 -9.13 16.02 -7.14
CA GLY A 82 -9.01 14.70 -6.50
C GLY A 82 -9.32 14.76 -5.00
N ILE A 83 -8.82 15.78 -4.32
CA ILE A 83 -9.08 16.01 -2.88
C ILE A 83 -10.58 16.31 -2.64
N ILE A 84 -11.19 17.15 -3.45
CA ILE A 84 -12.63 17.45 -3.38
C ILE A 84 -13.45 16.18 -3.62
N ALA A 85 -13.09 15.37 -4.63
CA ALA A 85 -13.76 14.11 -4.93
C ALA A 85 -13.64 13.11 -3.77
N TRP A 86 -12.48 13.04 -3.13
CA TRP A 86 -12.26 12.25 -1.92
C TRP A 86 -13.26 12.59 -0.81
N TYR A 87 -13.34 13.85 -0.42
CA TYR A 87 -14.27 14.27 0.63
C TYR A 87 -15.73 14.05 0.25
N ARG A 88 -16.09 14.30 -1.02
CA ARG A 88 -17.45 14.03 -1.53
C ARG A 88 -17.80 12.55 -1.44
N ASN A 89 -16.88 11.65 -1.79
CA ASN A 89 -17.09 10.20 -1.69
C ASN A 89 -17.15 9.70 -0.24
N CYS A 90 -16.46 10.36 0.68
CA CYS A 90 -16.50 10.04 2.10
C CYS A 90 -17.75 10.61 2.82
N ALA A 91 -18.35 11.69 2.32
CA ALA A 91 -19.46 12.40 2.99
C ALA A 91 -20.64 11.51 3.42
N PRO A 92 -21.10 10.49 2.64
CA PRO A 92 -22.19 9.63 3.06
C PRO A 92 -21.75 8.49 4.01
N LEU A 93 -20.48 8.42 4.41
CA LEU A 93 -19.90 7.33 5.20
C LEU A 93 -19.61 7.78 6.63
N ASN A 94 -19.67 6.83 7.58
CA ASN A 94 -19.25 7.07 8.97
C ASN A 94 -17.73 6.91 9.10
N VAL A 95 -16.97 7.85 8.51
CA VAL A 95 -15.51 7.88 8.53
C VAL A 95 -14.98 9.25 8.93
N GLU A 96 -13.77 9.32 9.44
CA GLU A 96 -13.03 10.56 9.64
C GLU A 96 -12.06 10.72 8.46
N ALA A 97 -12.45 11.50 7.46
CA ALA A 97 -11.67 11.69 6.25
C ALA A 97 -10.64 12.81 6.40
N SER A 98 -9.43 12.56 5.94
CA SER A 98 -8.35 13.55 5.87
C SER A 98 -7.54 13.36 4.59
N HIS A 99 -6.63 14.29 4.30
CA HIS A 99 -5.67 14.16 3.22
C HIS A 99 -4.32 14.75 3.63
N GLN A 100 -3.26 14.31 2.97
CA GLN A 100 -1.92 14.86 3.14
C GLN A 100 -1.27 15.10 1.77
N ILE A 101 -1.00 16.35 1.45
CA ILE A 101 -0.30 16.73 0.22
C ILE A 101 1.20 16.48 0.36
N SER A 102 1.89 16.25 -0.77
CA SER A 102 3.30 15.86 -0.81
C SER A 102 4.18 16.62 -1.81
N PHE A 103 3.60 17.32 -2.77
CA PHE A 103 4.36 18.06 -3.80
C PHE A 103 4.86 19.42 -3.34
N ILE A 104 3.99 20.15 -2.66
CA ILE A 104 4.27 21.51 -2.16
C ILE A 104 3.77 21.63 -0.71
N ALA A 105 4.18 22.67 -0.02
CA ALA A 105 3.79 22.97 1.36
C ALA A 105 4.40 22.05 2.43
N SER A 106 5.37 21.20 2.09
CA SER A 106 6.06 20.33 3.05
C SER A 106 6.74 21.12 4.17
N THR A 107 7.28 22.31 3.89
CA THR A 107 7.87 23.20 4.91
C THR A 107 6.86 23.77 5.90
N GLN A 108 5.56 23.74 5.54
CA GLN A 108 4.45 24.18 6.41
C GLN A 108 3.79 23.00 7.14
N GLN A 109 4.21 21.77 6.86
CA GLN A 109 3.71 20.58 7.53
C GLN A 109 4.19 20.55 8.95
N ALA A 110 3.26 20.66 9.90
CA ALA A 110 3.58 20.71 11.35
C ALA A 110 3.98 19.34 11.92
N LYS A 111 3.58 18.24 11.26
CA LYS A 111 3.85 16.85 11.68
C LYS A 111 4.76 16.13 10.69
N GLY A 112 5.59 15.23 11.20
CA GLY A 112 6.37 14.31 10.36
C GLY A 112 5.49 13.33 9.59
N TRP A 113 6.03 12.73 8.52
CA TRP A 113 5.30 11.74 7.71
C TRP A 113 4.87 10.52 8.53
N ASP A 114 5.69 10.08 9.47
CA ASP A 114 5.39 8.99 10.39
C ASP A 114 4.24 9.34 11.34
N GLU A 115 4.22 10.54 11.92
CA GLU A 115 3.13 10.99 12.77
C GLU A 115 1.79 11.05 12.03
N VAL A 116 1.80 11.43 10.74
CA VAL A 116 0.59 11.49 9.92
C VAL A 116 0.15 10.10 9.50
N LEU A 117 1.04 9.31 8.86
CA LEU A 117 0.67 8.04 8.22
C LEU A 117 0.42 6.91 9.22
N LEU A 118 1.05 6.95 10.39
CA LEU A 118 0.89 5.92 11.42
C LEU A 118 -0.23 6.23 12.43
N SER A 119 -0.91 7.38 12.32
CA SER A 119 -2.01 7.80 13.21
C SER A 119 -3.41 7.49 12.67
N VAL A 120 -3.51 6.86 11.49
CA VAL A 120 -4.78 6.58 10.81
C VAL A 120 -5.06 5.07 10.75
N ASP A 121 -6.26 4.71 10.34
CA ASP A 121 -6.70 3.31 10.24
C ASP A 121 -6.65 2.79 8.80
N GLY A 122 -6.64 3.69 7.82
CA GLY A 122 -6.50 3.35 6.42
C GLY A 122 -5.91 4.49 5.59
N ILE A 123 -5.16 4.12 4.54
CA ILE A 123 -4.50 5.06 3.62
C ILE A 123 -4.90 4.71 2.19
N VAL A 124 -5.54 5.68 1.50
CA VAL A 124 -5.94 5.57 0.10
C VAL A 124 -4.99 6.40 -0.76
N CYS A 125 -4.35 5.77 -1.74
CA CYS A 125 -3.47 6.43 -2.69
C CYS A 125 -4.21 6.78 -3.98
N SER A 126 -3.95 7.98 -4.51
CA SER A 126 -4.58 8.44 -5.74
C SER A 126 -4.12 7.69 -6.97
N GLY A 127 -4.96 7.66 -8.02
CA GLY A 127 -4.52 7.44 -9.38
C GLY A 127 -3.70 8.61 -9.92
N GLY A 128 -3.05 8.42 -11.08
CA GLY A 128 -2.22 9.41 -11.75
C GLY A 128 -0.87 8.83 -12.19
N ASN A 129 0.22 9.58 -12.04
CA ASN A 129 1.54 9.17 -12.49
C ASN A 129 2.27 8.33 -11.44
N THR A 130 2.36 7.02 -11.68
CA THR A 130 3.01 6.06 -10.76
C THR A 130 4.50 6.32 -10.61
N LEU A 131 5.20 6.70 -11.69
CA LEU A 131 6.64 6.97 -11.65
C LEU A 131 6.95 8.15 -10.73
N ASN A 132 6.23 9.28 -10.89
CA ASN A 132 6.40 10.45 -10.05
C ASN A 132 6.06 10.16 -8.59
N GLN A 133 4.99 9.42 -8.35
CA GLN A 133 4.61 8.97 -7.01
C GLN A 133 5.76 8.21 -6.32
N GLN A 134 6.35 7.23 -7.00
CA GLN A 134 7.46 6.42 -6.46
C GLN A 134 8.70 7.27 -6.15
N VAL A 135 9.05 8.20 -7.05
CA VAL A 135 10.21 9.09 -6.86
C VAL A 135 10.02 9.99 -5.65
N ILE A 136 8.85 10.61 -5.52
CA ILE A 136 8.53 11.50 -4.40
C ILE A 136 8.51 10.73 -3.08
N TRP A 137 7.85 9.57 -3.03
CA TRP A 137 7.80 8.77 -1.81
C TRP A 137 9.17 8.32 -1.34
N LYS A 138 10.04 7.86 -2.25
CA LYS A 138 11.42 7.48 -1.92
C LYS A 138 12.25 8.67 -1.45
N ALA A 139 12.11 9.83 -2.10
CA ALA A 139 12.84 11.03 -1.71
C ALA A 139 12.49 11.53 -0.30
N HIS A 140 11.25 11.31 0.14
CA HIS A 140 10.75 11.72 1.47
C HIS A 140 10.74 10.59 2.51
N GLY A 141 11.10 9.35 2.15
CA GLY A 141 11.02 8.18 3.03
C GLY A 141 9.59 7.72 3.34
N ILE A 142 8.60 8.18 2.57
CA ILE A 142 7.19 7.82 2.73
C ILE A 142 6.97 6.32 2.47
N ASP A 143 7.69 5.74 1.51
CA ASP A 143 7.65 4.32 1.17
C ASP A 143 7.99 3.41 2.38
N ALA A 144 9.02 3.77 3.14
CA ALA A 144 9.39 3.04 4.35
C ALA A 144 8.31 3.16 5.45
N ILE A 145 7.70 4.35 5.59
CA ILE A 145 6.63 4.57 6.57
C ILE A 145 5.34 3.84 6.15
N LEU A 146 5.01 3.79 4.86
CA LEU A 146 3.90 2.99 4.33
C LEU A 146 4.09 1.50 4.60
N ARG A 147 5.35 1.00 4.51
CA ARG A 147 5.67 -0.38 4.91
C ARG A 147 5.38 -0.60 6.39
N GLN A 148 5.82 0.31 7.25
CA GLN A 148 5.51 0.24 8.69
C GLN A 148 4.01 0.30 8.97
N ALA A 149 3.27 1.17 8.25
CA ALA A 149 1.81 1.27 8.36
C ALA A 149 1.15 -0.08 8.04
N TRP A 150 1.55 -0.71 6.94
CA TRP A 150 1.05 -2.02 6.53
C TRP A 150 1.36 -3.12 7.57
N ASP A 151 2.62 -3.16 8.06
CA ASP A 151 3.04 -4.14 9.07
C ASP A 151 2.32 -3.95 10.41
N ARG A 152 1.81 -2.74 10.70
CA ARG A 152 0.96 -2.43 11.88
C ARG A 152 -0.52 -2.72 11.65
N GLY A 153 -0.93 -3.17 10.45
CA GLY A 153 -2.31 -3.50 10.13
C GLY A 153 -3.17 -2.31 9.68
N ILE A 154 -2.56 -1.14 9.41
CA ILE A 154 -3.25 -0.04 8.74
C ILE A 154 -3.61 -0.51 7.33
N VAL A 155 -4.88 -0.37 6.95
CA VAL A 155 -5.35 -0.83 5.64
C VAL A 155 -4.82 0.10 4.55
N LEU A 156 -4.11 -0.44 3.57
CA LEU A 156 -3.65 0.31 2.41
C LEU A 156 -4.57 0.08 1.21
N GLY A 157 -4.63 1.04 0.29
CA GLY A 157 -5.44 0.83 -0.92
C GLY A 157 -5.32 1.97 -1.92
N GLY A 158 -6.13 1.87 -2.97
CA GLY A 158 -6.24 2.85 -4.03
C GLY A 158 -6.53 2.24 -5.39
N ALA A 159 -6.63 3.09 -6.42
CA ALA A 159 -6.89 2.66 -7.79
C ALA A 159 -5.84 3.20 -8.76
N SER A 160 -5.69 2.53 -9.92
CA SER A 160 -4.75 2.95 -10.97
C SER A 160 -3.30 3.01 -10.43
N ALA A 161 -2.63 4.16 -10.45
CA ALA A 161 -1.33 4.33 -9.81
C ALA A 161 -1.36 3.94 -8.32
N GLY A 162 -2.47 4.22 -7.61
CA GLY A 162 -2.68 3.87 -6.20
C GLY A 162 -2.95 2.39 -5.95
N SER A 163 -3.22 1.59 -6.97
CA SER A 163 -3.25 0.12 -6.89
C SER A 163 -1.92 -0.48 -7.32
N LEU A 164 -1.35 0.06 -8.39
CA LEU A 164 -0.11 -0.42 -9.01
C LEU A 164 1.08 -0.32 -8.06
N CYS A 165 1.18 0.76 -7.30
CA CYS A 165 2.31 1.05 -6.42
C CYS A 165 2.63 -0.04 -5.38
N TRP A 166 1.69 -0.90 -5.05
CA TRP A 166 1.88 -1.95 -4.04
C TRP A 166 2.57 -3.20 -4.56
N PHE A 167 2.51 -3.46 -5.86
CA PHE A 167 3.12 -4.65 -6.48
C PHE A 167 4.63 -4.51 -6.66
N GLU A 168 5.28 -5.56 -7.15
CA GLU A 168 6.69 -5.50 -7.52
C GLU A 168 6.87 -4.67 -8.79
N GLU A 169 5.96 -4.81 -9.75
CA GLU A 169 5.99 -4.15 -11.05
C GLU A 169 4.63 -4.12 -11.74
N GLY A 170 4.50 -3.42 -12.86
CA GLY A 170 3.32 -3.49 -13.71
C GLY A 170 3.34 -2.52 -14.89
N THR A 171 2.20 -2.43 -15.58
CA THR A 171 2.02 -1.57 -16.75
C THR A 171 1.59 -0.17 -16.35
N THR A 172 2.13 0.84 -17.01
CA THR A 172 1.90 2.25 -16.69
C THR A 172 1.93 3.14 -17.92
N ASP A 173 1.17 4.22 -17.87
CA ASP A 173 1.16 5.37 -18.79
C ASP A 173 1.98 6.56 -18.28
N SER A 174 2.80 6.36 -17.26
CA SER A 174 3.56 7.42 -16.60
C SER A 174 4.61 8.11 -17.47
N ARG A 175 4.92 7.54 -18.64
CA ARG A 175 5.84 8.14 -19.64
C ARG A 175 5.08 8.60 -20.88
N PRO A 176 5.57 9.64 -21.57
CA PRO A 176 4.91 10.13 -22.78
C PRO A 176 4.96 9.09 -23.91
N LYS A 177 4.01 9.19 -24.83
CA LYS A 177 3.86 8.47 -26.10
C LYS A 177 3.28 7.05 -26.00
N GLU A 178 3.73 6.22 -25.05
CA GLU A 178 3.33 4.82 -25.04
C GLU A 178 3.20 4.24 -23.61
N LEU A 179 2.44 3.18 -23.48
CA LEU A 179 2.40 2.37 -22.28
C LEU A 179 3.77 1.71 -22.06
N SER A 180 4.20 1.65 -20.82
CA SER A 180 5.50 1.12 -20.42
C SER A 180 5.39 0.30 -19.12
N THR A 181 6.53 -0.08 -18.57
CA THR A 181 6.61 -0.80 -17.29
C THR A 181 7.17 0.10 -16.19
N VAL A 182 6.83 -0.18 -14.94
CA VAL A 182 7.36 0.49 -13.77
C VAL A 182 7.63 -0.53 -12.66
N GLN A 183 8.77 -0.37 -11.98
CA GLN A 183 9.05 -1.08 -10.72
C GLN A 183 8.42 -0.31 -9.57
N CYS A 184 7.84 -1.02 -8.62
CA CYS A 184 7.05 -0.45 -7.53
C CYS A 184 7.56 -0.88 -6.14
N LEU A 185 6.73 -0.77 -5.09
CA LEU A 185 7.17 -0.98 -3.70
C LEU A 185 7.36 -2.46 -3.32
N GLY A 186 6.76 -3.39 -4.05
CA GLY A 186 6.88 -4.83 -3.81
C GLY A 186 6.27 -5.30 -2.48
N PHE A 187 5.21 -4.66 -2.02
CA PHE A 187 4.43 -5.13 -0.87
C PHE A 187 3.65 -6.38 -1.25
N LEU A 188 3.05 -6.37 -2.43
CA LEU A 188 2.41 -7.51 -3.06
C LEU A 188 3.33 -8.12 -4.12
N LYS A 189 3.36 -9.44 -4.19
CA LYS A 189 4.16 -10.19 -5.15
C LYS A 189 3.54 -10.17 -6.54
N GLY A 190 4.41 -10.25 -7.55
CA GLY A 190 4.01 -10.31 -8.95
C GLY A 190 3.76 -8.92 -9.55
N SER A 191 2.93 -8.87 -10.56
CA SER A 191 2.67 -7.67 -11.34
C SER A 191 1.21 -7.25 -11.33
N HIS A 192 0.95 -5.99 -11.76
CA HIS A 192 -0.40 -5.46 -11.86
C HIS A 192 -0.63 -4.68 -13.15
N CYS A 193 -1.80 -4.87 -13.73
CA CYS A 193 -2.29 -4.11 -14.88
C CYS A 193 -3.66 -3.49 -14.54
N PRO A 194 -3.72 -2.20 -14.18
CA PRO A 194 -4.98 -1.48 -14.00
C PRO A 194 -5.61 -1.11 -15.36
N HIS A 195 -6.87 -0.64 -15.34
CA HIS A 195 -7.63 -0.18 -16.52
C HIS A 195 -7.71 -1.21 -17.65
N TYR A 196 -7.84 -2.47 -17.29
CA TYR A 196 -7.67 -3.59 -18.20
C TYR A 196 -8.72 -3.64 -19.33
N ASP A 197 -9.94 -3.21 -19.04
CA ASP A 197 -11.05 -3.05 -20.00
C ASP A 197 -11.08 -1.67 -20.69
N ALA A 198 -10.65 -0.62 -19.97
CA ALA A 198 -10.90 0.76 -20.38
C ALA A 198 -9.84 1.32 -21.33
N GLU A 199 -8.60 0.81 -21.26
CA GLU A 199 -7.50 1.27 -22.09
C GLU A 199 -7.07 0.16 -23.06
N ALA A 200 -7.42 0.28 -24.34
CA ALA A 200 -7.27 -0.78 -25.36
C ALA A 200 -5.83 -1.35 -25.47
N GLY A 201 -4.81 -0.57 -25.13
CA GLY A 201 -3.41 -1.01 -25.16
C GLY A 201 -2.98 -1.86 -23.97
N ARG A 202 -3.71 -1.84 -22.85
CA ARG A 202 -3.30 -2.50 -21.58
C ARG A 202 -3.21 -4.02 -21.73
N ARG A 203 -4.30 -4.64 -22.13
CA ARG A 203 -4.40 -6.11 -22.23
C ARG A 203 -3.39 -6.71 -23.21
N PRO A 204 -3.23 -6.21 -24.46
CA PRO A 204 -2.21 -6.71 -25.37
C PRO A 204 -0.78 -6.55 -24.85
N LEU A 205 -0.45 -5.39 -24.26
CA LEU A 205 0.87 -5.16 -23.69
C LEU A 205 1.15 -6.11 -22.53
N TYR A 206 0.20 -6.28 -21.60
CA TYR A 206 0.37 -7.13 -20.44
C TYR A 206 0.57 -8.58 -20.83
N HIS A 207 -0.21 -9.10 -21.79
CA HIS A 207 -0.02 -10.44 -22.35
C HIS A 207 1.36 -10.61 -23.00
N LYS A 208 1.80 -9.63 -23.78
CA LYS A 208 3.14 -9.64 -24.41
C LYS A 208 4.24 -9.73 -23.35
N LEU A 209 4.18 -8.91 -22.31
CA LEU A 209 5.19 -8.83 -21.27
C LEU A 209 5.25 -10.11 -20.41
N VAL A 210 4.10 -10.64 -19.99
CA VAL A 210 4.03 -11.89 -19.24
C VAL A 210 4.45 -13.07 -20.12
N GLY A 211 3.99 -13.11 -21.37
CA GLY A 211 4.31 -14.17 -22.32
C GLY A 211 5.79 -14.24 -22.70
N SER A 212 6.47 -13.12 -22.73
CA SER A 212 7.92 -13.04 -22.99
C SER A 212 8.79 -13.23 -21.74
N GLY A 213 8.19 -13.34 -20.54
CA GLY A 213 8.92 -13.39 -19.27
C GLY A 213 9.54 -12.08 -18.86
N GLN A 214 9.24 -10.96 -19.55
CA GLN A 214 9.71 -9.62 -19.18
C GLN A 214 8.96 -9.03 -17.98
N MET A 215 7.82 -9.62 -17.62
CA MET A 215 7.03 -9.26 -16.45
C MET A 215 6.55 -10.53 -15.76
N LYS A 216 6.53 -10.50 -14.43
CA LYS A 216 6.05 -11.59 -13.59
C LYS A 216 4.55 -11.83 -13.86
N PRO A 217 4.05 -13.05 -13.65
CA PRO A 217 2.63 -13.29 -13.51
C PRO A 217 1.98 -12.38 -12.46
N GLY A 218 0.71 -12.04 -12.66
CA GLY A 218 0.04 -11.14 -11.72
C GLY A 218 -1.43 -10.90 -12.04
N TYR A 219 -1.95 -9.77 -11.60
CA TYR A 219 -3.37 -9.47 -11.64
C TYR A 219 -3.67 -8.30 -12.56
N ALA A 220 -4.72 -8.45 -13.35
CA ALA A 220 -5.29 -7.39 -14.16
C ALA A 220 -6.70 -7.07 -13.65
N CYS A 221 -7.01 -5.79 -13.46
CA CYS A 221 -8.30 -5.34 -12.99
C CYS A 221 -8.93 -4.37 -13.98
N ASP A 222 -10.19 -4.60 -14.31
CA ASP A 222 -11.04 -3.65 -15.01
C ASP A 222 -11.32 -2.42 -14.14
N ASN A 223 -11.79 -1.33 -14.75
CA ASN A 223 -12.36 -0.24 -13.97
C ASN A 223 -13.53 -0.76 -13.13
N ASP A 224 -13.67 -0.24 -11.92
CA ASP A 224 -14.73 -0.63 -10.98
C ASP A 224 -14.66 -2.07 -10.46
N ALA A 225 -13.55 -2.79 -10.74
CA ALA A 225 -13.21 -4.09 -10.14
C ALA A 225 -11.91 -4.00 -9.34
N GLY A 226 -11.79 -4.85 -8.32
CA GLY A 226 -10.63 -4.83 -7.44
C GLY A 226 -10.44 -6.10 -6.62
N ILE A 227 -9.36 -6.12 -5.86
CA ILE A 227 -8.94 -7.27 -5.05
C ILE A 227 -8.62 -6.80 -3.63
N TYR A 228 -9.13 -7.53 -2.65
CA TYR A 228 -8.70 -7.46 -1.27
C TYR A 228 -7.68 -8.55 -1.00
N PHE A 229 -6.51 -8.14 -0.50
CA PHE A 229 -5.43 -9.03 -0.07
C PHE A 229 -5.27 -9.01 1.44
N GLU A 230 -5.02 -10.19 2.01
CA GLU A 230 -4.39 -10.35 3.31
C GLU A 230 -3.00 -10.92 3.10
N ASP A 231 -1.97 -10.19 3.55
CA ASP A 231 -0.58 -10.43 3.20
C ASP A 231 -0.41 -10.47 1.66
N ASN A 232 -0.04 -11.61 1.10
CA ASN A 232 0.05 -11.82 -0.35
C ASN A 232 -1.06 -12.75 -0.89
N THR A 233 -2.10 -13.00 -0.09
CA THR A 233 -3.18 -13.91 -0.47
C THR A 233 -4.42 -13.12 -0.89
N VAL A 234 -4.95 -13.43 -2.08
CA VAL A 234 -6.26 -12.94 -2.51
C VAL A 234 -7.33 -13.49 -1.58
N LYS A 235 -8.06 -12.62 -0.92
CA LYS A 235 -9.18 -12.99 -0.03
C LYS A 235 -10.52 -12.79 -0.67
N ARG A 236 -10.71 -11.65 -1.35
CA ARG A 236 -11.94 -11.36 -2.07
C ARG A 236 -11.63 -10.59 -3.34
N VAL A 237 -12.41 -10.88 -4.37
CA VAL A 237 -12.49 -10.09 -5.59
C VAL A 237 -13.82 -9.36 -5.57
N VAL A 238 -13.81 -8.06 -5.78
CA VAL A 238 -14.98 -7.20 -5.60
C VAL A 238 -15.19 -6.31 -6.82
N ALA A 239 -16.44 -5.95 -7.11
CA ALA A 239 -16.78 -5.03 -8.18
C ALA A 239 -17.96 -4.14 -7.81
N THR A 240 -17.98 -2.91 -8.34
CA THR A 240 -19.11 -1.97 -8.20
C THR A 240 -19.96 -1.91 -9.48
N ARG A 241 -19.52 -2.55 -10.57
CA ARG A 241 -20.19 -2.70 -11.86
C ARG A 241 -20.31 -4.17 -12.21
N ALA A 242 -21.46 -4.60 -12.74
CA ALA A 242 -21.78 -6.02 -12.95
C ALA A 242 -20.89 -6.73 -13.98
N ASP A 243 -20.37 -6.00 -14.95
CA ASP A 243 -19.51 -6.46 -16.04
C ASP A 243 -18.03 -6.14 -15.86
N ALA A 244 -17.62 -5.70 -14.65
CA ALA A 244 -16.23 -5.45 -14.32
C ALA A 244 -15.59 -6.70 -13.72
N ASP A 245 -14.46 -7.08 -14.27
CA ASP A 245 -13.78 -8.33 -14.00
C ASP A 245 -12.36 -8.14 -13.45
N VAL A 246 -11.88 -9.19 -12.83
CA VAL A 246 -10.48 -9.33 -12.45
C VAL A 246 -9.93 -10.62 -13.06
N PHE A 247 -8.68 -10.55 -13.49
CA PHE A 247 -8.00 -11.68 -14.12
C PHE A 247 -6.66 -11.93 -13.43
N HIS A 248 -6.30 -13.21 -13.29
CA HIS A 248 -4.93 -13.62 -13.04
C HIS A 248 -4.30 -14.02 -14.36
N VAL A 249 -3.23 -13.33 -14.75
CA VAL A 249 -2.49 -13.57 -15.99
C VAL A 249 -1.17 -14.24 -15.69
N SER A 250 -0.92 -15.39 -16.32
CA SER A 250 0.27 -16.20 -16.05
C SER A 250 0.78 -16.86 -17.33
N LEU A 251 2.00 -17.39 -17.27
CA LEU A 251 2.58 -18.22 -18.33
C LEU A 251 2.53 -19.69 -17.90
N VAL A 252 1.81 -20.52 -18.65
CA VAL A 252 1.68 -21.96 -18.43
C VAL A 252 2.07 -22.69 -19.72
N ASP A 253 3.04 -23.57 -19.66
CA ASP A 253 3.54 -24.35 -20.82
C ASP A 253 3.85 -23.46 -22.05
N GLY A 254 4.48 -22.31 -21.81
CA GLY A 254 4.86 -21.35 -22.85
C GLY A 254 3.69 -20.55 -23.45
N LYS A 255 2.48 -20.66 -22.90
CA LYS A 255 1.30 -19.89 -23.33
C LYS A 255 0.81 -18.97 -22.23
N VAL A 256 0.37 -17.78 -22.63
CA VAL A 256 -0.29 -16.86 -21.70
C VAL A 256 -1.67 -17.41 -21.38
N VAL A 257 -1.94 -17.61 -20.11
CA VAL A 257 -3.23 -18.01 -19.57
C VAL A 257 -3.81 -16.85 -18.77
N GLU A 258 -5.01 -16.45 -19.15
CA GLU A 258 -5.80 -15.46 -18.47
C GLU A 258 -6.97 -16.14 -17.78
N LYS A 259 -6.94 -16.18 -16.46
CA LYS A 259 -7.98 -16.78 -15.63
C LYS A 259 -8.84 -15.70 -14.99
N LYS A 260 -10.11 -15.63 -15.36
CA LYS A 260 -11.10 -14.77 -14.71
C LYS A 260 -11.30 -15.20 -13.25
N LEU A 261 -11.32 -14.24 -12.36
CA LEU A 261 -11.62 -14.43 -10.94
C LEU A 261 -13.03 -13.88 -10.66
N PRO A 262 -13.93 -14.69 -10.08
CA PRO A 262 -15.28 -14.24 -9.78
C PRO A 262 -15.29 -13.04 -8.84
N ALA A 263 -16.00 -11.98 -9.19
CA ALA A 263 -16.14 -10.79 -8.38
C ALA A 263 -17.48 -10.79 -7.61
N GLU A 264 -17.42 -10.44 -6.33
CA GLU A 264 -18.60 -10.18 -5.51
C GLU A 264 -19.02 -8.72 -5.64
N ARG A 265 -20.32 -8.45 -5.78
CA ARG A 265 -20.84 -7.08 -5.83
C ARG A 265 -20.68 -6.39 -4.46
N ILE A 266 -20.15 -5.17 -4.48
CA ILE A 266 -20.14 -4.24 -3.36
C ILE A 266 -20.87 -2.95 -3.74
N ASP A 267 -21.60 -2.32 -2.77
CA ASP A 267 -22.42 -1.11 -2.95
C ASP A 267 -21.89 0.09 -2.17
#